data_ca7beb162b8105ceaf3f44b82e6dc61c
#
_entry.id   ca7beb162b8105ceaf3f44b82e6dc61c
#
_cell.length_a   1.000
_cell.length_b   1.000
_cell.length_c   1.000
_cell.angle_alpha   90.00
_cell.angle_beta   90.00
_cell.angle_gamma   90.00
#
_symmetry.space_group_name_H-M   'P 1'
#
loop_
_entity.id
_entity.type
_entity.pdbx_description
1 polymer ?
#
loop_
_entity_poly.entity_id
_entity_poly.type
_entity_poly.pdbx_seq_one_letter_code
_entity_poly.pdbx_strand_id
1 'polypeptide(L)'
;MKRYCTSRLVRRLKDARGSNMVEMALVMPLLFLLTFSIVDFASLFYVYLALENGVTQAGRFGVTGNVSGALSREDSIRLAMRDATPTLNIEDGDFAFSHMAPGGVNWLAGSGNPSDISRVRVTHTWALMTPLIREFFPDGKITISVESAMLNEPRFE
;
A
#
# COMPACT_ATOMS: atom_id res chain seq x y z
N MET A 1 18.37 -62.44 40.84
CA MET A 1 18.96 -61.92 39.57
C MET A 1 17.90 -61.29 38.70
N LYS A 2 18.12 -60.09 38.12
CA LYS A 2 17.30 -59.26 37.19
C LYS A 2 16.53 -58.14 37.84
N ARG A 3 17.20 -57.03 38.14
CA ARG A 3 16.60 -55.68 38.32
C ARG A 3 17.54 -54.53 37.86
N TYR A 4 18.17 -54.64 36.70
CA TYR A 4 19.11 -53.60 36.22
C TYR A 4 18.84 -53.09 34.78
N CYS A 5 17.67 -53.35 34.20
CA CYS A 5 17.44 -52.95 32.80
C CYS A 5 16.52 -51.74 32.59
N THR A 6 15.81 -51.26 33.61
CA THR A 6 14.79 -50.20 33.45
C THR A 6 15.32 -48.80 33.75
N SER A 7 16.50 -48.67 34.39
CA SER A 7 16.99 -47.33 34.78
C SER A 7 17.74 -46.55 33.68
N ARG A 8 18.18 -47.22 32.61
CA ARG A 8 18.87 -46.54 31.50
C ARG A 8 17.98 -45.89 30.47
N LEU A 9 16.76 -46.38 30.27
CA LEU A 9 15.80 -45.82 29.31
C LEU A 9 15.17 -44.51 29.79
N VAL A 10 14.90 -44.40 31.09
CA VAL A 10 14.32 -43.20 31.71
C VAL A 10 15.31 -42.05 31.78
N ARG A 11 16.62 -42.35 31.80
CA ARG A 11 17.68 -41.31 31.86
C ARG A 11 17.92 -40.58 30.53
N ARG A 12 17.54 -41.17 29.39
CA ARG A 12 17.65 -40.54 28.06
C ARG A 12 16.56 -39.53 27.77
N LEU A 13 15.48 -39.51 28.51
CA LEU A 13 14.36 -38.55 28.35
C LEU A 13 14.57 -37.25 29.14
N LYS A 14 15.66 -37.15 29.90
CA LYS A 14 16.03 -35.94 30.65
C LYS A 14 17.22 -35.18 30.01
N ASP A 15 17.44 -35.29 28.73
CA ASP A 15 18.46 -34.50 28.08
C ASP A 15 17.85 -33.11 27.78
N ALA A 16 18.17 -32.14 28.65
CA ALA A 16 17.70 -30.76 28.55
C ALA A 16 18.06 -30.11 27.20
N ARG A 17 19.05 -30.65 26.48
CA ARG A 17 19.45 -30.19 25.14
C ARG A 17 18.40 -30.54 24.08
N GLY A 18 17.76 -31.73 24.20
CA GLY A 18 16.67 -32.09 23.29
C GLY A 18 15.40 -31.27 23.49
N SER A 19 15.08 -30.91 24.75
CA SER A 19 13.94 -30.06 25.09
C SER A 19 14.07 -28.66 24.49
N ASN A 20 15.25 -28.06 24.60
CA ASN A 20 15.52 -26.72 24.05
C ASN A 20 15.42 -26.68 22.50
N MET A 21 15.82 -27.76 21.81
CA MET A 21 15.68 -27.86 20.37
C MET A 21 14.20 -27.91 19.93
N VAL A 22 13.37 -28.65 20.65
CA VAL A 22 11.92 -28.75 20.36
C VAL A 22 11.25 -27.39 20.65
N GLU A 23 11.61 -26.72 21.73
CA GLU A 23 11.10 -25.40 22.07
C GLU A 23 11.46 -24.37 20.99
N MET A 24 12.74 -24.32 20.56
CA MET A 24 13.16 -23.46 19.44
C MET A 24 12.44 -23.77 18.14
N ALA A 25 12.22 -25.06 17.84
CA ALA A 25 11.49 -25.47 16.63
C ALA A 25 10.04 -24.98 16.60
N LEU A 26 9.42 -24.81 17.78
CA LEU A 26 8.07 -24.27 17.91
C LEU A 26 8.03 -22.73 17.89
N VAL A 27 9.02 -22.08 18.50
CA VAL A 27 9.08 -20.62 18.62
C VAL A 27 9.55 -19.96 17.32
N MET A 28 10.51 -20.57 16.61
CA MET A 28 11.10 -20.00 15.38
C MET A 28 10.07 -19.68 14.29
N PRO A 29 9.12 -20.57 13.91
CA PRO A 29 8.13 -20.25 12.90
C PRO A 29 7.25 -19.06 13.27
N LEU A 30 6.88 -18.96 14.56
CA LEU A 30 6.08 -17.84 15.06
C LEU A 30 6.87 -16.51 15.01
N LEU A 31 8.15 -16.56 15.38
CA LEU A 31 9.04 -15.40 15.30
C LEU A 31 9.21 -14.91 13.86
N PHE A 32 9.43 -15.84 12.92
CA PHE A 32 9.53 -15.50 11.49
C PHE A 32 8.25 -14.91 10.95
N LEU A 33 7.10 -15.52 11.26
CA LEU A 33 5.80 -15.01 10.84
C LEU A 33 5.58 -13.57 11.33
N LEU A 34 5.88 -13.30 12.60
CA LEU A 34 5.78 -11.96 13.18
C LEU A 34 6.74 -10.98 12.50
N THR A 35 8.00 -11.36 12.30
CA THR A 35 9.00 -10.51 11.68
C THR A 35 8.63 -10.15 10.24
N PHE A 36 8.23 -11.14 9.44
CA PHE A 36 7.82 -10.91 8.06
C PHE A 36 6.52 -10.10 7.96
N SER A 37 5.58 -10.30 8.89
CA SER A 37 4.37 -9.49 8.97
C SER A 37 4.69 -8.01 9.20
N ILE A 38 5.66 -7.70 10.06
CA ILE A 38 6.10 -6.32 10.30
C ILE A 38 6.70 -5.72 9.02
N VAL A 39 7.52 -6.47 8.28
CA VAL A 39 8.12 -5.99 7.02
C VAL A 39 7.06 -5.72 5.95
N ASP A 40 6.11 -6.63 5.76
CA ASP A 40 5.02 -6.43 4.81
C ASP A 40 4.13 -5.24 5.18
N PHE A 41 3.81 -5.09 6.47
CA PHE A 41 3.02 -3.97 6.94
C PHE A 41 3.75 -2.63 6.78
N ALA A 42 5.04 -2.59 7.07
CA ALA A 42 5.87 -1.40 6.88
C ALA A 42 5.94 -0.99 5.39
N SER A 43 6.10 -1.96 4.48
CA SER A 43 6.11 -1.69 3.04
C SER A 43 4.76 -1.19 2.52
N LEU A 44 3.65 -1.79 2.98
CA LEU A 44 2.29 -1.35 2.66
C LEU A 44 2.05 0.09 3.13
N PHE A 45 2.47 0.40 4.35
CA PHE A 45 2.33 1.74 4.93
C PHE A 45 3.15 2.78 4.19
N TYR A 46 4.37 2.42 3.77
CA TYR A 46 5.20 3.27 2.90
C TYR A 46 4.49 3.60 1.58
N VAL A 47 3.92 2.59 0.90
CA VAL A 47 3.18 2.78 -0.35
C VAL A 47 1.97 3.68 -0.14
N TYR A 48 1.21 3.46 0.94
CA TYR A 48 0.07 4.30 1.29
C TYR A 48 0.47 5.77 1.46
N LEU A 49 1.52 6.06 2.24
CA LEU A 49 2.01 7.43 2.45
C LEU A 49 2.55 8.06 1.17
N ALA A 50 3.24 7.30 0.32
CA ALA A 50 3.72 7.78 -0.96
C ALA A 50 2.56 8.17 -1.89
N LEU A 51 1.51 7.33 -1.96
CA LEU A 51 0.29 7.62 -2.74
C LEU A 51 -0.45 8.86 -2.21
N GLU A 52 -0.62 8.97 -0.89
CA GLU A 52 -1.29 10.11 -0.23
C GLU A 52 -0.57 11.43 -0.52
N ASN A 53 0.76 11.43 -0.41
CA ASN A 53 1.58 12.59 -0.74
C ASN A 53 1.52 12.91 -2.24
N GLY A 54 1.61 11.90 -3.10
CA GLY A 54 1.55 12.05 -4.55
C GLY A 54 0.23 12.62 -5.03
N VAL A 55 -0.90 12.08 -4.55
CA VAL A 55 -2.24 12.58 -4.95
C VAL A 55 -2.49 14.00 -4.46
N THR A 56 -1.93 14.37 -3.30
CA THR A 56 -2.01 15.74 -2.79
C THR A 56 -1.23 16.71 -3.66
N GLN A 57 -0.02 16.35 -4.09
CA GLN A 57 0.77 17.18 -5.02
C GLN A 57 0.13 17.28 -6.39
N ALA A 58 -0.38 16.18 -6.93
CA ALA A 58 -1.13 16.13 -8.18
C ALA A 58 -2.39 17.01 -8.12
N GLY A 59 -3.14 16.96 -6.99
CA GLY A 59 -4.28 17.82 -6.75
C GLY A 59 -3.93 19.31 -6.75
N ARG A 60 -2.85 19.69 -6.05
CA ARG A 60 -2.35 21.08 -6.03
C ARG A 60 -1.93 21.56 -7.41
N PHE A 61 -1.24 20.72 -8.18
CA PHE A 61 -0.89 21.06 -9.58
C PHE A 61 -2.16 21.22 -10.43
N GLY A 62 -3.14 20.33 -10.26
CA GLY A 62 -4.39 20.33 -11.01
C GLY A 62 -5.24 21.60 -10.81
N VAL A 63 -5.30 22.15 -9.58
CA VAL A 63 -6.17 23.30 -9.26
C VAL A 63 -5.71 24.60 -9.91
N THR A 64 -4.43 24.73 -10.25
CA THR A 64 -3.89 25.91 -10.95
C THR A 64 -4.24 25.97 -12.43
N GLY A 65 -4.74 24.86 -12.98
CA GLY A 65 -5.02 24.72 -14.41
C GLY A 65 -3.81 24.60 -15.30
N ASN A 66 -2.61 24.56 -14.70
CA ASN A 66 -1.35 24.42 -15.44
C ASN A 66 -1.29 23.15 -16.26
N VAL A 67 -0.65 23.23 -17.42
CA VAL A 67 -0.38 22.10 -18.30
C VAL A 67 1.12 22.00 -18.58
N SER A 68 1.65 20.79 -18.65
CA SER A 68 3.05 20.54 -18.96
C SER A 68 3.24 20.40 -20.47
N GLY A 69 3.73 21.45 -21.09
CA GLY A 69 3.98 21.45 -22.53
C GLY A 69 2.72 21.31 -23.37
N ALA A 70 2.70 20.31 -24.27
CA ALA A 70 1.57 20.00 -25.17
C ALA A 70 0.61 18.94 -24.61
N LEU A 71 0.75 18.57 -23.32
CA LEU A 71 -0.08 17.55 -22.70
C LEU A 71 -1.48 18.07 -22.36
N SER A 72 -2.45 17.17 -22.23
CA SER A 72 -3.74 17.50 -21.63
C SER A 72 -3.56 17.85 -20.13
N ARG A 73 -4.54 18.55 -19.54
CA ARG A 73 -4.53 18.84 -18.11
C ARG A 73 -4.46 17.56 -17.27
N GLU A 74 -5.25 16.54 -17.63
CA GLU A 74 -5.25 15.26 -16.91
C GLU A 74 -3.90 14.53 -17.01
N ASP A 75 -3.27 14.53 -18.20
CA ASP A 75 -1.95 13.92 -18.39
C ASP A 75 -0.86 14.70 -17.63
N SER A 76 -0.99 16.00 -17.54
CA SER A 76 -0.11 16.83 -16.73
C SER A 76 -0.23 16.55 -15.23
N ILE A 77 -1.44 16.30 -14.74
CA ILE A 77 -1.70 15.88 -13.35
C ILE A 77 -1.14 14.47 -13.10
N ARG A 78 -1.29 13.52 -14.05
CA ARG A 78 -0.67 12.19 -13.97
C ARG A 78 0.85 12.28 -13.89
N LEU A 79 1.45 13.14 -14.71
CA LEU A 79 2.90 13.37 -14.69
C LEU A 79 3.35 13.93 -13.33
N ALA A 80 2.68 14.96 -12.82
CA ALA A 80 3.00 15.54 -11.52
C ALA A 80 2.92 14.51 -10.37
N MET A 81 1.96 13.59 -10.42
CA MET A 81 1.89 12.50 -9.45
C MET A 81 3.05 11.53 -9.58
N ARG A 82 3.39 11.09 -10.80
CA ARG A 82 4.52 10.17 -11.03
C ARG A 82 5.84 10.77 -10.60
N ASP A 83 6.05 12.05 -10.85
CA ASP A 83 7.25 12.79 -10.39
C ASP A 83 7.32 12.84 -8.85
N ALA A 84 6.17 12.94 -8.18
CA ALA A 84 6.09 12.92 -6.72
C ALA A 84 6.23 11.51 -6.11
N THR A 85 6.03 10.45 -6.91
CA THR A 85 6.07 9.04 -6.47
C THR A 85 6.98 8.18 -7.34
N PRO A 86 8.28 8.49 -7.49
CA PRO A 86 9.17 7.82 -8.44
C PRO A 86 9.42 6.35 -8.11
N THR A 87 9.10 5.90 -6.91
CA THR A 87 9.27 4.52 -6.45
C THR A 87 8.06 3.62 -6.76
N LEU A 88 6.95 4.20 -7.21
CA LEU A 88 5.72 3.48 -7.52
C LEU A 88 5.46 3.50 -9.02
N ASN A 89 5.12 2.33 -9.56
CA ASN A 89 4.67 2.25 -10.94
C ASN A 89 3.14 2.43 -10.99
N ILE A 90 2.70 3.66 -11.28
CA ILE A 90 1.29 4.05 -11.37
C ILE A 90 0.92 4.15 -12.85
N GLU A 91 -0.03 3.33 -13.28
CA GLU A 91 -0.50 3.29 -14.66
C GLU A 91 -1.60 4.34 -14.90
N ASP A 92 -1.88 4.65 -16.19
CA ASP A 92 -2.93 5.63 -16.54
C ASP A 92 -4.32 5.17 -16.09
N GLY A 93 -4.57 3.87 -16.09
CA GLY A 93 -5.82 3.27 -15.65
C GLY A 93 -6.08 3.34 -14.14
N ASP A 94 -5.04 3.62 -13.35
CA ASP A 94 -5.16 3.76 -11.89
C ASP A 94 -5.79 5.10 -11.48
N PHE A 95 -5.87 6.07 -12.41
CA PHE A 95 -6.38 7.41 -12.16
C PHE A 95 -7.86 7.53 -12.50
N ALA A 96 -8.62 8.16 -11.60
CA ALA A 96 -9.97 8.59 -11.85
C ALA A 96 -10.11 10.08 -11.52
N PHE A 97 -10.51 10.86 -12.52
CA PHE A 97 -10.76 12.30 -12.39
C PHE A 97 -12.25 12.54 -12.30
N SER A 98 -12.67 13.36 -11.37
CA SER A 98 -14.04 13.81 -11.26
C SER A 98 -14.09 15.23 -10.72
N HIS A 99 -15.14 15.95 -11.09
CA HIS A 99 -15.35 17.31 -10.62
C HIS A 99 -16.81 17.53 -10.23
N MET A 100 -17.04 18.57 -9.46
CA MET A 100 -18.38 19.00 -9.05
C MET A 100 -18.47 20.53 -9.18
N ALA A 101 -19.49 21.00 -9.87
CA ALA A 101 -19.72 22.44 -9.99
C ALA A 101 -20.09 23.07 -8.63
N PRO A 102 -19.85 24.37 -8.42
CA PRO A 102 -20.23 25.07 -7.20
C PRO A 102 -21.72 24.92 -6.92
N GLY A 103 -22.07 24.42 -5.73
CA GLY A 103 -23.44 24.12 -5.33
C GLY A 103 -24.07 22.87 -5.95
N GLY A 104 -23.31 22.13 -6.77
CA GLY A 104 -23.73 20.84 -7.31
C GLY A 104 -23.72 19.73 -6.24
N VAL A 105 -24.45 18.65 -6.51
CA VAL A 105 -24.52 17.46 -5.64
C VAL A 105 -23.94 16.21 -6.29
N ASN A 106 -23.65 16.26 -7.59
CA ASN A 106 -23.21 15.12 -8.37
C ASN A 106 -21.77 15.32 -8.87
N TRP A 107 -21.00 14.24 -8.81
CA TRP A 107 -19.66 14.17 -9.40
C TRP A 107 -19.77 13.81 -10.88
N LEU A 108 -19.15 14.60 -11.73
CA LEU A 108 -19.03 14.40 -13.17
C LEU A 108 -17.60 13.94 -13.49
N ALA A 109 -17.40 13.21 -14.58
CA ALA A 109 -16.09 12.78 -15.03
C ALA A 109 -15.27 13.95 -15.59
N GLY A 110 -13.95 13.92 -15.34
CA GLY A 110 -13.00 14.91 -15.82
C GLY A 110 -12.44 15.81 -14.72
N SER A 111 -11.47 16.65 -15.09
CA SER A 111 -10.73 17.53 -14.18
C SER A 111 -11.43 18.84 -13.82
N GLY A 112 -12.60 19.10 -14.42
CA GLY A 112 -13.47 20.27 -14.12
C GLY A 112 -12.98 21.59 -14.71
N ASN A 113 -13.80 22.63 -14.51
CA ASN A 113 -13.59 24.00 -14.96
C ASN A 113 -13.03 24.87 -13.80
N PRO A 114 -12.66 26.12 -14.07
CA PRO A 114 -12.39 27.09 -13.02
C PRO A 114 -13.54 27.18 -12.02
N SER A 115 -13.20 27.27 -10.72
CA SER A 115 -14.12 27.29 -9.57
C SER A 115 -14.89 25.98 -9.29
N ASP A 116 -14.70 24.90 -10.06
CA ASP A 116 -15.21 23.58 -9.70
C ASP A 116 -14.38 22.96 -8.58
N ILE A 117 -14.97 22.05 -7.83
CA ILE A 117 -14.26 21.15 -6.93
C ILE A 117 -13.73 19.99 -7.78
N SER A 118 -12.42 19.92 -7.96
CA SER A 118 -11.74 18.83 -8.66
C SER A 118 -11.32 17.74 -7.69
N ARG A 119 -11.51 16.48 -8.07
CA ARG A 119 -11.09 15.31 -7.30
C ARG A 119 -10.25 14.39 -8.17
N VAL A 120 -9.06 14.10 -7.69
CA VAL A 120 -8.15 13.10 -8.25
C VAL A 120 -8.18 11.90 -7.32
N ARG A 121 -8.55 10.73 -7.83
CA ARG A 121 -8.47 9.46 -7.11
C ARG A 121 -7.47 8.56 -7.80
N VAL A 122 -6.65 7.89 -7.03
CA VAL A 122 -5.70 6.89 -7.52
C VAL A 122 -5.93 5.59 -6.79
N THR A 123 -6.01 4.50 -7.56
CA THR A 123 -6.19 3.14 -7.04
C THR A 123 -5.00 2.31 -7.46
N HIS A 124 -4.20 1.87 -6.50
CA HIS A 124 -3.00 1.09 -6.75
C HIS A 124 -3.07 -0.27 -6.07
N THR A 125 -2.64 -1.31 -6.79
CA THR A 125 -2.64 -2.68 -6.28
C THR A 125 -1.23 -3.09 -5.89
N TRP A 126 -1.01 -3.28 -4.59
CA TRP A 126 0.25 -3.69 -4.01
C TRP A 126 0.31 -5.19 -3.77
N ALA A 127 1.36 -5.85 -4.25
CA ALA A 127 1.61 -7.27 -3.99
C ALA A 127 2.39 -7.44 -2.68
N LEU A 128 1.91 -8.32 -1.79
CA LEU A 128 2.61 -8.67 -0.57
C LEU A 128 3.94 -9.38 -0.89
N MET A 129 4.99 -9.03 -0.15
CA MET A 129 6.34 -9.55 -0.39
C MET A 129 6.50 -10.95 0.17
N THR A 130 5.86 -11.25 1.30
CA THR A 130 6.02 -12.51 2.02
C THR A 130 5.06 -13.59 1.50
N PRO A 131 5.55 -14.72 0.98
CA PRO A 131 4.71 -15.79 0.45
C PRO A 131 3.72 -16.35 1.47
N LEU A 132 4.14 -16.45 2.75
CA LEU A 132 3.32 -17.00 3.83
C LEU A 132 2.09 -16.13 4.14
N ILE A 133 2.25 -14.80 4.08
CA ILE A 133 1.18 -13.84 4.37
C ILE A 133 0.27 -13.68 3.15
N ARG A 134 0.82 -13.80 1.96
CA ARG A 134 0.10 -13.72 0.69
C ARG A 134 -1.11 -14.66 0.61
N GLU A 135 -1.01 -15.86 1.18
CA GLU A 135 -2.10 -16.85 1.18
C GLU A 135 -3.35 -16.41 1.97
N PHE A 136 -3.23 -15.41 2.85
CA PHE A 136 -4.35 -14.87 3.62
C PHE A 136 -5.13 -13.77 2.88
N PHE A 137 -4.63 -13.31 1.72
CA PHE A 137 -5.24 -12.23 0.96
C PHE A 137 -5.66 -12.70 -0.44
N PRO A 138 -6.79 -12.21 -0.98
CA PRO A 138 -7.19 -12.52 -2.35
C PRO A 138 -6.08 -12.19 -3.34
N ASP A 139 -5.68 -13.16 -4.16
CA ASP A 139 -4.58 -13.05 -5.13
C ASP A 139 -3.23 -12.55 -4.54
N GLY A 140 -3.08 -12.60 -3.21
CA GLY A 140 -1.89 -12.12 -2.52
C GLY A 140 -1.62 -10.63 -2.67
N LYS A 141 -2.66 -9.83 -2.89
CA LYS A 141 -2.59 -8.40 -3.20
C LYS A 141 -3.53 -7.59 -2.32
N ILE A 142 -3.17 -6.34 -2.10
CA ILE A 142 -3.99 -5.35 -1.40
C ILE A 142 -4.20 -4.15 -2.32
N THR A 143 -5.46 -3.76 -2.53
CA THR A 143 -5.80 -2.57 -3.30
C THR A 143 -5.93 -1.38 -2.38
N ILE A 144 -5.16 -0.32 -2.64
CA ILE A 144 -5.15 0.93 -1.91
C ILE A 144 -5.77 1.99 -2.80
N SER A 145 -6.74 2.74 -2.29
CA SER A 145 -7.35 3.88 -2.99
C SER A 145 -7.16 5.13 -2.14
N VAL A 146 -6.59 6.16 -2.73
CA VAL A 146 -6.39 7.48 -2.13
C VAL A 146 -7.01 8.55 -3.02
N GLU A 147 -7.50 9.63 -2.43
CA GLU A 147 -8.09 10.72 -3.19
C GLU A 147 -7.76 12.09 -2.59
N SER A 148 -7.66 13.08 -3.45
CA SER A 148 -7.55 14.49 -3.07
C SER A 148 -8.63 15.29 -3.78
N ALA A 149 -9.40 16.06 -3.04
CA ALA A 149 -10.42 16.96 -3.57
C ALA A 149 -10.07 18.40 -3.20
N MET A 150 -9.96 19.26 -4.19
CA MET A 150 -9.56 20.66 -4.02
C MET A 150 -10.40 21.58 -4.93
N LEU A 151 -10.59 22.81 -4.51
CA LEU A 151 -11.26 23.84 -5.31
C LEU A 151 -10.31 24.35 -6.39
N ASN A 152 -10.72 24.30 -7.65
CA ASN A 152 -9.97 24.89 -8.76
C ASN A 152 -9.92 26.42 -8.62
N GLU A 153 -8.82 27.01 -9.05
CA GLU A 153 -8.68 28.46 -9.10
C GLU A 153 -9.78 29.09 -9.97
N PRO A 154 -10.21 30.32 -9.64
CA PRO A 154 -11.28 31.00 -10.39
C PRO A 154 -10.91 31.29 -11.85
N ARG A 155 -9.62 31.33 -12.15
CA ARG A 155 -9.07 31.49 -13.50
C ARG A 155 -7.88 30.56 -13.65
N PHE A 156 -7.84 29.86 -14.76
CA PHE A 156 -6.63 29.11 -15.16
C PHE A 156 -5.70 30.07 -15.92
N GLU A 157 -4.44 30.12 -15.54
CA GLU A 157 -3.39 30.92 -16.22
C GLU A 157 -2.85 30.17 -17.44
#